data_823d460efa3129ad471a33d930d45b79
#
_entry.id   823d460efa3129ad471a33d930d45b79
#
_cell.length_a   1.000
_cell.length_b   1.000
_cell.length_c   1.000
_cell.angle_alpha   90.00
_cell.angle_beta   90.00
_cell.angle_gamma   90.00
#
_symmetry.space_group_name_H-M   'P 1'
#
loop_
_entity.id
_entity.type
_entity.pdbx_description
1 polymer ?
#
loop_
_entity_poly.entity_id
_entity_poly.type
_entity_poly.pdbx_seq_one_letter_code
_entity_poly.pdbx_strand_id
1 'polypeptide(L)'
;VRILPPWWLSWWAYLIYGVLVAVVIVVAYNLTLTKMKLLSELRLEKLERMKTEELNQVKMRFFTNVSHEFKTPLSLILGPIESLGEQIRDKRQLEQLSLMRQNGERLLRLIDQIMDLRKFDNGKMKLNPSTGEFVSFVRRIYASFAYQAQRRGIDYDFETSEPELTFQFDSDKVEKVLYNLLSNAFKFTPDNGHIGITVSLRRSDEGRFAAVEVSDTG
;
A
#
# COMPACT_ATOMS: atom_id res chain seq x y z
N VAL A 1 -8.80 -0.53 -93.95
CA VAL A 1 -8.70 0.16 -92.64
C VAL A 1 -8.09 -0.84 -91.62
N ARG A 2 -6.81 -0.63 -91.29
CA ARG A 2 -6.20 -1.41 -90.17
C ARG A 2 -6.61 -0.76 -88.89
N ILE A 3 -7.48 -1.47 -88.06
CA ILE A 3 -7.85 -1.06 -86.77
C ILE A 3 -6.69 -1.52 -85.85
N LEU A 4 -5.88 -0.57 -85.38
CA LEU A 4 -4.82 -0.87 -84.37
C LEU A 4 -5.46 -1.29 -83.06
N PRO A 5 -4.99 -2.38 -82.46
CA PRO A 5 -5.54 -2.77 -81.17
C PRO A 5 -5.32 -1.65 -80.13
N PRO A 6 -6.26 -1.46 -79.19
CA PRO A 6 -6.14 -0.47 -78.11
C PRO A 6 -4.89 -0.69 -77.33
N TRP A 7 -4.25 0.39 -76.82
CA TRP A 7 -2.94 0.36 -76.11
C TRP A 7 -2.91 -0.54 -74.89
N TRP A 8 -4.04 -0.78 -74.24
CA TRP A 8 -4.15 -1.68 -73.05
C TRP A 8 -4.10 -3.17 -73.38
N LEU A 9 -4.15 -3.58 -74.62
CA LEU A 9 -3.96 -4.94 -75.17
C LEU A 9 -2.57 -5.14 -75.80
N SER A 10 -1.65 -4.19 -75.56
CA SER A 10 -0.28 -4.24 -76.06
C SER A 10 0.53 -5.20 -75.12
N TRP A 11 1.55 -5.88 -75.63
CA TRP A 11 2.38 -6.83 -74.91
C TRP A 11 3.02 -6.17 -73.65
N TRP A 12 3.39 -4.92 -73.70
CA TRP A 12 3.96 -4.18 -72.55
C TRP A 12 2.92 -3.87 -71.47
N ALA A 13 1.63 -3.75 -71.80
CA ALA A 13 0.55 -3.56 -70.83
C ALA A 13 0.40 -4.83 -69.93
N TYR A 14 0.50 -6.01 -70.53
CA TYR A 14 0.51 -7.27 -69.77
C TYR A 14 1.71 -7.39 -68.83
N LEU A 15 2.88 -6.89 -69.19
CA LEU A 15 4.05 -6.81 -68.29
C LEU A 15 3.76 -5.89 -67.10
N ILE A 16 3.17 -4.73 -67.35
CA ILE A 16 2.80 -3.81 -66.24
C ILE A 16 1.76 -4.46 -65.32
N TYR A 17 0.76 -5.10 -65.86
CA TYR A 17 -0.24 -5.83 -65.03
C TYR A 17 0.40 -6.96 -64.23
N GLY A 18 1.32 -7.71 -64.78
CA GLY A 18 2.09 -8.75 -64.08
C GLY A 18 2.90 -8.19 -62.90
N VAL A 19 3.61 -7.06 -63.15
CA VAL A 19 4.36 -6.39 -62.08
C VAL A 19 3.43 -5.86 -60.97
N LEU A 20 2.30 -5.27 -61.35
CA LEU A 20 1.33 -4.73 -60.39
C LEU A 20 0.74 -5.83 -59.50
N VAL A 21 0.40 -6.99 -60.07
CA VAL A 21 -0.07 -8.16 -59.33
C VAL A 21 1.03 -8.69 -58.40
N ALA A 22 2.27 -8.79 -58.89
CA ALA A 22 3.39 -9.22 -58.06
C ALA A 22 3.63 -8.29 -56.85
N VAL A 23 3.56 -6.97 -57.05
CA VAL A 23 3.67 -5.96 -55.99
C VAL A 23 2.55 -6.13 -54.96
N VAL A 24 1.32 -6.31 -55.39
CA VAL A 24 0.17 -6.54 -54.47
C VAL A 24 0.37 -7.81 -53.66
N ILE A 25 0.85 -8.91 -54.24
CA ILE A 25 1.13 -10.16 -53.56
C ILE A 25 2.24 -9.94 -52.52
N VAL A 26 3.33 -9.29 -52.85
CA VAL A 26 4.43 -9.00 -51.94
C VAL A 26 3.98 -8.12 -50.75
N VAL A 27 3.21 -7.09 -51.03
CA VAL A 27 2.64 -6.22 -50.02
C VAL A 27 1.71 -6.99 -49.07
N ALA A 28 0.79 -7.78 -49.62
CA ALA A 28 -0.12 -8.61 -48.84
C ALA A 28 0.63 -9.62 -47.96
N TYR A 29 1.66 -10.26 -48.52
CA TYR A 29 2.52 -11.20 -47.79
C TYR A 29 3.25 -10.51 -46.61
N ASN A 30 3.87 -9.34 -46.86
CA ASN A 30 4.55 -8.58 -45.80
C ASN A 30 3.59 -8.10 -44.71
N LEU A 31 2.40 -7.65 -45.06
CA LEU A 31 1.36 -7.24 -44.11
C LEU A 31 0.92 -8.42 -43.21
N THR A 32 0.72 -9.60 -43.84
CA THR A 32 0.36 -10.80 -43.07
C THR A 32 1.48 -11.24 -42.10
N LEU A 33 2.74 -11.22 -42.54
CA LEU A 33 3.89 -11.53 -41.67
C LEU A 33 4.01 -10.54 -40.50
N THR A 34 3.88 -9.24 -40.78
CA THR A 34 3.93 -8.21 -39.72
C THR A 34 2.80 -8.39 -38.71
N LYS A 35 1.58 -8.67 -39.21
CA LYS A 35 0.43 -8.96 -38.35
C LYS A 35 0.65 -10.19 -37.46
N MET A 36 1.21 -11.27 -38.04
CA MET A 36 1.51 -12.48 -37.27
C MET A 36 2.57 -12.24 -36.19
N LYS A 37 3.65 -11.51 -36.50
CA LYS A 37 4.67 -11.12 -35.50
C LYS A 37 4.06 -10.32 -34.37
N LEU A 38 3.30 -9.27 -34.69
CA LEU A 38 2.65 -8.44 -33.67
C LEU A 38 1.70 -9.24 -32.77
N LEU A 39 0.91 -10.15 -33.36
CA LEU A 39 0.01 -11.02 -32.58
C LEU A 39 0.78 -12.00 -31.67
N SER A 40 1.94 -12.51 -32.11
CA SER A 40 2.77 -13.38 -31.28
C SER A 40 3.41 -12.62 -30.11
N GLU A 41 3.89 -11.39 -30.32
CA GLU A 41 4.43 -10.53 -29.27
C GLU A 41 3.36 -10.18 -28.21
N LEU A 42 2.16 -9.79 -28.66
CA LEU A 42 1.03 -9.52 -27.75
C LEU A 42 0.63 -10.76 -26.94
N ARG A 43 0.69 -11.94 -27.54
CA ARG A 43 0.41 -13.20 -26.80
C ARG A 43 1.47 -13.50 -25.74
N LEU A 44 2.75 -13.30 -26.06
CA LEU A 44 3.83 -13.49 -25.10
C LEU A 44 3.70 -12.52 -23.93
N GLU A 45 3.51 -11.24 -24.21
CA GLU A 45 3.31 -10.21 -23.18
C GLU A 45 2.10 -10.56 -22.27
N LYS A 46 0.99 -10.99 -22.88
CA LYS A 46 -0.19 -11.41 -22.11
C LYS A 46 0.09 -12.62 -21.21
N LEU A 47 0.83 -13.60 -21.70
CA LEU A 47 1.22 -14.78 -20.92
C LEU A 47 2.15 -14.43 -19.77
N GLU A 48 3.11 -13.53 -19.97
CA GLU A 48 4.01 -13.06 -18.93
C GLU A 48 3.25 -12.29 -17.84
N ARG A 49 2.33 -11.40 -18.22
CA ARG A 49 1.45 -10.70 -17.27
C ARG A 49 0.60 -11.68 -16.45
N MET A 50 -0.01 -12.65 -17.10
CA MET A 50 -0.82 -13.69 -16.42
C MET A 50 0.01 -14.48 -15.42
N LYS A 51 1.21 -14.94 -15.80
CA LYS A 51 2.12 -15.66 -14.90
C LYS A 51 2.54 -14.80 -13.69
N THR A 52 2.86 -13.52 -13.92
CA THR A 52 3.21 -12.59 -12.85
C THR A 52 2.05 -12.39 -11.88
N GLU A 53 0.84 -12.26 -12.42
CA GLU A 53 -0.37 -12.10 -11.60
C GLU A 53 -0.69 -13.37 -10.80
N GLU A 54 -0.56 -14.54 -11.40
CA GLU A 54 -0.75 -15.83 -10.73
C GLU A 54 0.26 -16.00 -9.58
N LEU A 55 1.55 -15.73 -9.82
CA LEU A 55 2.58 -15.75 -8.79
C LEU A 55 2.29 -14.77 -7.65
N ASN A 56 1.81 -13.58 -7.95
CA ASN A 56 1.43 -12.60 -6.95
C ASN A 56 0.22 -13.08 -6.12
N GLN A 57 -0.76 -13.73 -6.74
CA GLN A 57 -1.91 -14.31 -6.03
C GLN A 57 -1.49 -15.45 -5.10
N VAL A 58 -0.61 -16.35 -5.56
CA VAL A 58 -0.08 -17.45 -4.74
C VAL A 58 0.70 -16.89 -3.54
N LYS A 59 1.58 -15.90 -3.77
CA LYS A 59 2.31 -15.21 -2.70
C LYS A 59 1.35 -14.59 -1.68
N MET A 60 0.28 -13.91 -2.14
CA MET A 60 -0.70 -13.31 -1.25
C MET A 60 -1.43 -14.32 -0.38
N ARG A 61 -1.89 -15.43 -0.97
CA ARG A 61 -2.55 -16.52 -0.22
C ARG A 61 -1.61 -17.10 0.83
N PHE A 62 -0.36 -17.34 0.45
CA PHE A 62 0.66 -17.84 1.37
C PHE A 62 0.83 -16.91 2.58
N PHE A 63 1.06 -15.62 2.36
CA PHE A 63 1.23 -14.67 3.47
C PHE A 63 -0.03 -14.52 4.33
N THR A 64 -1.22 -14.54 3.72
CA THR A 64 -2.48 -14.48 4.46
C THR A 64 -2.63 -15.70 5.37
N ASN A 65 -2.40 -16.89 4.86
CA ASN A 65 -2.49 -18.13 5.63
C ASN A 65 -1.46 -18.16 6.76
N VAL A 66 -0.20 -17.86 6.45
CA VAL A 66 0.89 -17.80 7.44
C VAL A 66 0.58 -16.81 8.55
N SER A 67 0.04 -15.63 8.20
CA SER A 67 -0.32 -14.63 9.22
C SER A 67 -1.43 -15.13 10.16
N HIS A 68 -2.46 -15.79 9.62
CA HIS A 68 -3.51 -16.39 10.44
C HIS A 68 -2.96 -17.53 11.31
N GLU A 69 -2.10 -18.37 10.76
CA GLU A 69 -1.46 -19.48 11.48
C GLU A 69 -0.51 -19.02 12.59
N PHE A 70 0.08 -17.83 12.49
CA PHE A 70 0.87 -17.24 13.56
C PHE A 70 0.02 -16.47 14.59
N LYS A 71 -1.03 -15.75 14.13
CA LYS A 71 -1.87 -14.97 15.06
C LYS A 71 -2.58 -15.85 16.08
N THR A 72 -3.11 -16.99 15.63
CA THR A 72 -3.88 -17.89 16.49
C THR A 72 -3.05 -18.42 17.68
N PRO A 73 -1.88 -19.08 17.50
CA PRO A 73 -1.09 -19.54 18.64
C PRO A 73 -0.57 -18.40 19.50
N LEU A 74 -0.24 -17.25 18.89
CA LEU A 74 0.26 -16.11 19.65
C LEU A 74 -0.83 -15.49 20.54
N SER A 75 -2.07 -15.41 20.06
CA SER A 75 -3.21 -15.00 20.88
C SER A 75 -3.51 -15.99 22.01
N LEU A 76 -3.36 -17.30 21.72
CA LEU A 76 -3.50 -18.36 22.74
C LEU A 76 -2.40 -18.34 23.79
N ILE A 77 -1.23 -17.78 23.49
CA ILE A 77 -0.14 -17.57 24.47
C ILE A 77 -0.39 -16.30 25.29
N LEU A 78 -0.83 -15.21 24.64
CA LEU A 78 -1.03 -13.92 25.30
C LEU A 78 -2.19 -13.94 26.30
N GLY A 79 -3.27 -14.67 26.02
CA GLY A 79 -4.42 -14.79 26.92
C GLY A 79 -4.03 -15.34 28.32
N PRO A 80 -3.37 -16.53 28.43
CA PRO A 80 -2.86 -17.03 29.69
C PRO A 80 -1.85 -16.11 30.39
N ILE A 81 -0.97 -15.43 29.66
CA ILE A 81 -0.02 -14.45 30.21
C ILE A 81 -0.76 -13.33 30.93
N GLU A 82 -1.83 -12.80 30.31
CA GLU A 82 -2.65 -11.74 30.89
C GLU A 82 -3.39 -12.22 32.15
N SER A 83 -4.01 -13.40 32.09
CA SER A 83 -4.72 -14.01 33.22
C SER A 83 -3.78 -14.33 34.39
N LEU A 84 -2.55 -14.82 34.13
CA LEU A 84 -1.54 -15.05 35.16
C LEU A 84 -1.06 -13.75 35.77
N GLY A 85 -0.95 -12.67 35.01
CA GLY A 85 -0.55 -11.36 35.50
C GLY A 85 -1.51 -10.77 36.54
N GLU A 86 -2.79 -11.12 36.46
CA GLU A 86 -3.80 -10.71 37.47
C GLU A 86 -3.69 -11.50 38.78
N GLN A 87 -3.15 -12.72 38.76
CA GLN A 87 -3.10 -13.63 39.90
C GLN A 87 -1.78 -13.59 40.67
N ILE A 88 -0.68 -13.27 39.98
CA ILE A 88 0.66 -13.27 40.55
C ILE A 88 0.91 -11.97 41.31
N ARG A 89 1.46 -12.09 42.52
CA ARG A 89 1.83 -10.98 43.42
C ARG A 89 3.33 -10.72 43.47
N ASP A 90 4.13 -11.69 43.04
CA ASP A 90 5.58 -11.56 43.02
C ASP A 90 6.04 -10.57 41.93
N LYS A 91 6.73 -9.52 42.34
CA LYS A 91 7.17 -8.43 41.44
C LYS A 91 8.07 -8.92 40.32
N ARG A 92 8.98 -9.86 40.61
CA ARG A 92 9.92 -10.38 39.60
C ARG A 92 9.20 -11.22 38.55
N GLN A 93 8.20 -11.99 38.96
CA GLN A 93 7.37 -12.78 38.03
C GLN A 93 6.47 -11.89 37.20
N LEU A 94 5.90 -10.81 37.76
CA LEU A 94 5.12 -9.81 37.02
C LEU A 94 5.96 -9.10 35.96
N GLU A 95 7.22 -8.75 36.29
CA GLU A 95 8.15 -8.15 35.30
C GLU A 95 8.42 -9.12 34.14
N GLN A 96 8.61 -10.41 34.42
CA GLN A 96 8.80 -11.42 33.36
C GLN A 96 7.55 -11.61 32.51
N LEU A 97 6.36 -11.68 33.08
CA LEU A 97 5.09 -11.77 32.34
C LEU A 97 4.85 -10.52 31.50
N SER A 98 5.14 -9.34 32.03
CA SER A 98 5.05 -8.09 31.26
C SER A 98 5.97 -8.10 30.05
N LEU A 99 7.20 -8.58 30.21
CA LEU A 99 8.16 -8.73 29.12
C LEU A 99 7.68 -9.73 28.05
N MET A 100 7.12 -10.87 28.47
CA MET A 100 6.55 -11.87 27.57
C MET A 100 5.37 -11.28 26.78
N ARG A 101 4.46 -10.58 27.46
CA ARG A 101 3.32 -9.90 26.82
C ARG A 101 3.77 -8.88 25.81
N GLN A 102 4.70 -7.98 26.15
CA GLN A 102 5.24 -6.97 25.26
C GLN A 102 5.85 -7.58 23.98
N ASN A 103 6.61 -8.67 24.12
CA ASN A 103 7.19 -9.34 22.96
C ASN A 103 6.14 -10.02 22.10
N GLY A 104 5.13 -10.66 22.69
CA GLY A 104 4.00 -11.24 21.95
C GLY A 104 3.21 -10.20 21.18
N GLU A 105 2.85 -9.08 21.81
CA GLU A 105 2.18 -7.95 21.15
C GLU A 105 3.04 -7.34 20.03
N ARG A 106 4.36 -7.27 20.25
CA ARG A 106 5.30 -6.82 19.20
C ARG A 106 5.29 -7.74 17.98
N LEU A 107 5.29 -9.06 18.19
CA LEU A 107 5.19 -10.03 17.11
C LEU A 107 3.88 -9.91 16.33
N LEU A 108 2.75 -9.74 17.02
CA LEU A 108 1.46 -9.49 16.36
C LEU A 108 1.51 -8.25 15.48
N ARG A 109 2.06 -7.14 15.99
CA ARG A 109 2.21 -5.91 15.21
C ARG A 109 3.10 -6.11 13.98
N LEU A 110 4.20 -6.86 14.07
CA LEU A 110 5.08 -7.15 12.93
C LEU A 110 4.35 -7.98 11.86
N ILE A 111 3.56 -8.97 12.26
CA ILE A 111 2.74 -9.78 11.35
C ILE A 111 1.75 -8.87 10.60
N ASP A 112 1.06 -7.98 11.32
CA ASP A 112 0.11 -7.04 10.72
C ASP A 112 0.79 -6.07 9.75
N GLN A 113 1.97 -5.55 10.10
CA GLN A 113 2.76 -4.67 9.22
C GLN A 113 3.16 -5.38 7.92
N ILE A 114 3.61 -6.64 8.00
CA ILE A 114 3.95 -7.43 6.80
C ILE A 114 2.72 -7.63 5.92
N MET A 115 1.55 -7.89 6.51
CA MET A 115 0.30 -8.06 5.78
C MET A 115 -0.17 -6.77 5.12
N ASP A 116 -0.07 -5.64 5.82
CA ASP A 116 -0.45 -4.34 5.29
C ASP A 116 0.48 -3.93 4.13
N LEU A 117 1.80 -4.15 4.27
CA LEU A 117 2.77 -3.93 3.19
C LEU A 117 2.42 -4.75 1.94
N ARG A 118 2.10 -6.04 2.12
CA ARG A 118 1.73 -6.92 0.99
C ARG A 118 0.42 -6.52 0.31
N LYS A 119 -0.57 -6.04 1.08
CA LYS A 119 -1.81 -5.49 0.51
C LYS A 119 -1.53 -4.23 -0.32
N PHE A 120 -0.60 -3.40 0.15
CA PHE A 120 -0.17 -2.20 -0.56
C PHE A 120 0.54 -2.54 -1.87
N ASP A 121 1.57 -3.41 -1.84
CA ASP A 121 2.35 -3.84 -3.01
C ASP A 121 1.47 -4.39 -4.15
N ASN A 122 0.37 -5.03 -3.81
CA ASN A 122 -0.57 -5.62 -4.78
C ASN A 122 -1.73 -4.68 -5.17
N GLY A 123 -1.70 -3.42 -4.77
CA GLY A 123 -2.78 -2.47 -5.04
C GLY A 123 -4.14 -2.87 -4.44
N LYS A 124 -4.15 -3.81 -3.47
CA LYS A 124 -5.37 -4.31 -2.83
C LYS A 124 -5.71 -3.56 -1.54
N MET A 125 -4.89 -2.59 -1.14
CA MET A 125 -5.21 -1.73 -0.02
C MET A 125 -6.32 -0.77 -0.44
N LYS A 126 -7.53 -1.02 0.04
CA LYS A 126 -8.68 -0.12 -0.14
C LYS A 126 -8.74 0.82 1.04
N LEU A 127 -8.98 2.10 0.75
CA LEU A 127 -9.37 3.07 1.76
C LEU A 127 -10.87 2.90 2.03
N ASN A 128 -11.23 2.98 3.31
CA ASN A 128 -12.62 2.95 3.77
C ASN A 128 -12.93 4.27 4.52
N PRO A 129 -13.04 5.39 3.78
CA PRO A 129 -13.24 6.69 4.39
C PRO A 129 -14.63 6.81 5.00
N SER A 130 -14.69 7.37 6.20
CA SER A 130 -15.92 7.76 6.88
C SER A 130 -15.84 9.22 7.32
N THR A 131 -16.97 9.91 7.38
CA THR A 131 -17.01 11.28 7.87
C THR A 131 -16.80 11.30 9.39
N GLY A 132 -15.85 12.11 9.85
CA GLY A 132 -15.53 12.23 11.27
C GLY A 132 -14.90 13.57 11.62
N GLU A 133 -14.88 13.89 12.91
CA GLU A 133 -14.21 15.06 13.45
C GLU A 133 -12.75 14.70 13.73
N PHE A 134 -11.85 15.24 12.93
CA PHE A 134 -10.47 14.81 12.84
C PHE A 134 -9.61 15.29 14.03
N VAL A 135 -9.82 16.51 14.51
CA VAL A 135 -9.06 17.04 15.65
C VAL A 135 -9.31 16.21 16.91
N SER A 136 -10.59 15.92 17.21
CA SER A 136 -10.94 15.06 18.33
C SER A 136 -10.41 13.63 18.16
N PHE A 137 -10.38 13.13 16.93
CA PHE A 137 -9.78 11.82 16.64
C PHE A 137 -8.29 11.81 16.95
N VAL A 138 -7.51 12.77 16.46
CA VAL A 138 -6.06 12.89 16.75
C VAL A 138 -5.82 13.12 18.23
N ARG A 139 -6.65 13.95 18.90
CA ARG A 139 -6.55 14.23 20.34
C ARG A 139 -6.75 12.98 21.20
N ARG A 140 -7.63 12.05 20.81
CA ARG A 140 -7.75 10.77 21.52
C ARG A 140 -6.48 9.92 21.43
N ILE A 141 -5.83 9.91 20.27
CA ILE A 141 -4.56 9.20 20.08
C ILE A 141 -3.46 9.88 20.92
N TYR A 142 -3.36 11.22 20.88
CA TYR A 142 -2.47 11.98 21.73
C TYR A 142 -2.65 11.62 23.22
N ALA A 143 -3.88 11.59 23.70
CA ALA A 143 -4.17 11.29 25.11
C ALA A 143 -3.72 9.89 25.54
N SER A 144 -3.67 8.91 24.62
CA SER A 144 -3.22 7.55 24.94
C SER A 144 -1.72 7.46 25.31
N PHE A 145 -0.91 8.45 24.94
CA PHE A 145 0.51 8.53 25.27
C PHE A 145 0.81 9.43 26.49
N ALA A 146 -0.17 10.17 27.00
CA ALA A 146 0.03 11.16 28.07
C ALA A 146 0.67 10.54 29.34
N TYR A 147 0.26 9.33 29.73
CA TYR A 147 0.83 8.65 30.88
C TYR A 147 2.32 8.29 30.66
N GLN A 148 2.68 7.88 29.45
CA GLN A 148 4.08 7.58 29.12
C GLN A 148 4.94 8.85 29.12
N ALA A 149 4.43 9.97 28.61
CA ALA A 149 5.08 11.26 28.67
C ALA A 149 5.35 11.69 30.11
N GLN A 150 4.34 11.64 30.96
CA GLN A 150 4.45 12.00 32.38
C GLN A 150 5.50 11.14 33.12
N ARG A 151 5.51 9.83 32.88
CA ARG A 151 6.49 8.92 33.50
C ARG A 151 7.93 9.23 33.15
N ARG A 152 8.17 9.74 31.94
CA ARG A 152 9.51 10.03 31.42
C ARG A 152 9.89 11.50 31.51
N GLY A 153 9.01 12.34 32.09
CA GLY A 153 9.23 13.78 32.20
C GLY A 153 9.27 14.49 30.83
N ILE A 154 8.71 13.86 29.78
CA ILE A 154 8.70 14.43 28.43
C ILE A 154 7.67 15.56 28.37
N ASP A 155 8.12 16.73 27.88
CA ASP A 155 7.24 17.84 27.54
C ASP A 155 6.43 17.46 26.29
N TYR A 156 5.12 17.22 26.50
CA TYR A 156 4.24 16.63 25.49
C TYR A 156 3.05 17.54 25.23
N ASP A 157 3.00 18.16 24.06
CA ASP A 157 2.00 19.16 23.70
C ASP A 157 1.20 18.81 22.46
N PHE A 158 0.03 19.44 22.35
CA PHE A 158 -0.90 19.28 21.24
C PHE A 158 -1.40 20.64 20.80
N GLU A 159 -1.05 21.03 19.58
CA GLU A 159 -1.46 22.28 18.96
C GLU A 159 -2.40 22.05 17.78
N THR A 160 -3.32 22.99 17.55
CA THR A 160 -4.19 22.97 16.38
C THR A 160 -4.49 24.37 15.89
N SER A 161 -4.47 24.56 14.57
CA SER A 161 -4.89 25.82 13.93
C SER A 161 -6.41 25.98 13.86
N GLU A 162 -7.15 24.88 13.94
CA GLU A 162 -8.60 24.86 13.84
C GLU A 162 -9.17 24.01 14.99
N PRO A 163 -10.18 24.49 15.72
CA PRO A 163 -10.75 23.75 16.85
C PRO A 163 -11.50 22.51 16.41
N GLU A 164 -12.10 22.53 15.22
CA GLU A 164 -12.89 21.44 14.63
C GLU A 164 -12.62 21.31 13.15
N LEU A 165 -12.33 20.08 12.70
CA LEU A 165 -12.12 19.73 11.30
C LEU A 165 -12.91 18.48 10.96
N THR A 166 -14.03 18.64 10.23
CA THR A 166 -14.84 17.53 9.78
C THR A 166 -14.59 17.24 8.30
N PHE A 167 -14.17 16.00 7.99
CA PHE A 167 -14.00 15.51 6.61
C PHE A 167 -14.02 13.98 6.55
N GLN A 168 -13.87 13.42 5.34
CA GLN A 168 -13.81 11.97 5.14
C GLN A 168 -12.38 11.48 5.25
N PHE A 169 -12.13 10.51 6.11
CA PHE A 169 -10.84 9.84 6.25
C PHE A 169 -11.02 8.39 6.73
N ASP A 170 -10.03 7.56 6.46
CA ASP A 170 -9.97 6.19 6.96
C ASP A 170 -9.34 6.20 8.36
N SER A 171 -10.18 6.12 9.40
CA SER A 171 -9.76 6.20 10.80
C SER A 171 -8.73 5.12 11.16
N ASP A 172 -8.92 3.88 10.68
CA ASP A 172 -8.02 2.76 10.99
C ASP A 172 -6.62 2.97 10.42
N LYS A 173 -6.54 3.54 9.20
CA LYS A 173 -5.26 3.83 8.56
C LYS A 173 -4.55 5.01 9.21
N VAL A 174 -5.29 6.09 9.46
CA VAL A 174 -4.73 7.28 10.14
C VAL A 174 -4.28 6.93 11.55
N GLU A 175 -5.07 6.16 12.30
CA GLU A 175 -4.69 5.68 13.63
C GLU A 175 -3.35 4.92 13.60
N LYS A 176 -3.21 3.93 12.70
CA LYS A 176 -1.96 3.17 12.54
C LYS A 176 -0.76 4.07 12.23
N VAL A 177 -0.95 5.07 11.35
CA VAL A 177 0.12 6.02 11.01
C VAL A 177 0.53 6.83 12.24
N LEU A 178 -0.43 7.42 12.95
CA LEU A 178 -0.17 8.24 14.11
C LEU A 178 0.46 7.44 15.27
N TYR A 179 -0.03 6.24 15.55
CA TYR A 179 0.60 5.36 16.55
C TYR A 179 2.05 5.02 16.20
N ASN A 180 2.34 4.77 14.91
CA ASN A 180 3.71 4.50 14.47
C ASN A 180 4.62 5.72 14.64
N LEU A 181 4.14 6.91 14.25
CA LEU A 181 4.92 8.16 14.41
C LEU A 181 5.18 8.47 15.88
N LEU A 182 4.14 8.43 16.73
CA LEU A 182 4.28 8.70 18.15
C LEU A 182 5.13 7.65 18.86
N SER A 183 4.93 6.37 18.56
CA SER A 183 5.77 5.31 19.12
C SER A 183 7.25 5.49 18.77
N ASN A 184 7.56 5.97 17.58
CA ASN A 184 8.93 6.30 17.17
C ASN A 184 9.44 7.54 17.91
N ALA A 185 8.67 8.61 18.00
CA ALA A 185 9.00 9.81 18.75
C ALA A 185 9.32 9.45 20.22
N PHE A 186 8.44 8.70 20.87
CA PHE A 186 8.66 8.24 22.26
C PHE A 186 9.86 7.29 22.41
N LYS A 187 10.20 6.53 21.38
CA LYS A 187 11.35 5.60 21.41
C LYS A 187 12.68 6.34 21.34
N PHE A 188 12.76 7.38 20.54
CA PHE A 188 14.03 8.08 20.26
C PHE A 188 14.23 9.33 21.12
N THR A 189 13.16 9.95 21.60
CA THR A 189 13.29 11.11 22.51
C THR A 189 13.83 10.66 23.88
N PRO A 190 14.87 11.31 24.40
CA PRO A 190 15.38 11.05 25.75
C PRO A 190 14.37 11.48 26.82
N ASP A 191 14.59 11.03 28.07
CA ASP A 191 13.82 11.53 29.21
C ASP A 191 14.04 13.04 29.40
N ASN A 192 12.98 13.77 29.77
CA ASN A 192 12.91 15.24 29.81
C ASN A 192 13.08 15.93 28.45
N GLY A 193 12.93 15.21 27.33
CA GLY A 193 12.87 15.77 26.00
C GLY A 193 11.50 16.36 25.69
N HIS A 194 11.28 16.69 24.40
CA HIS A 194 10.03 17.29 23.93
C HIS A 194 9.45 16.49 22.76
N ILE A 195 8.10 16.33 22.75
CA ILE A 195 7.34 15.74 21.65
C ILE A 195 6.09 16.60 21.45
N GLY A 196 5.94 17.16 20.24
CA GLY A 196 4.78 17.97 19.86
C GLY A 196 3.93 17.30 18.75
N ILE A 197 2.62 17.52 18.80
CA ILE A 197 1.71 17.19 17.71
C ILE A 197 1.00 18.47 17.27
N THR A 198 1.14 18.82 15.99
CA THR A 198 0.45 19.96 15.40
C THR A 198 -0.53 19.49 14.33
N VAL A 199 -1.80 19.88 14.46
CA VAL A 199 -2.83 19.66 13.45
C VAL A 199 -3.15 20.97 12.76
N SER A 200 -2.99 21.02 11.43
CA SER A 200 -3.25 22.25 10.66
C SER A 200 -4.04 21.97 9.39
N LEU A 201 -4.86 22.96 9.00
CA LEU A 201 -5.54 22.95 7.70
C LEU A 201 -4.65 23.66 6.68
N ARG A 202 -4.21 22.92 5.66
CA ARG A 202 -3.41 23.47 4.56
C ARG A 202 -4.22 23.52 3.27
N ARG A 203 -3.86 24.44 2.38
CA ARG A 203 -4.46 24.58 1.04
C ARG A 203 -3.40 24.31 -0.01
N SER A 204 -3.77 23.58 -1.04
CA SER A 204 -3.00 23.36 -2.27
C SER A 204 -3.88 23.62 -3.48
N ASP A 205 -3.29 23.55 -4.67
CA ASP A 205 -4.02 23.66 -5.95
C ASP A 205 -5.08 22.55 -6.13
N GLU A 206 -4.89 21.42 -5.46
CA GLU A 206 -5.81 20.26 -5.47
C GLU A 206 -6.93 20.35 -4.42
N GLY A 207 -6.89 21.34 -3.50
CA GLY A 207 -7.91 21.51 -2.49
C GLY A 207 -7.38 21.76 -1.07
N ARG A 208 -8.25 21.51 -0.08
CA ARG A 208 -7.90 21.62 1.34
C ARG A 208 -7.59 20.24 1.91
N PHE A 209 -6.52 20.15 2.71
CA PHE A 209 -6.15 18.91 3.40
C PHE A 209 -5.71 19.20 4.84
N ALA A 210 -5.95 18.25 5.73
CA ALA A 210 -5.43 18.31 7.08
C ALA A 210 -3.99 17.78 7.09
N ALA A 211 -3.08 18.53 7.68
CA ALA A 211 -1.72 18.12 7.94
C ALA A 211 -1.56 17.81 9.43
N VAL A 212 -0.98 16.66 9.75
CA VAL A 212 -0.55 16.32 11.11
C VAL A 212 0.96 16.25 11.10
N GLU A 213 1.58 17.01 11.94
CA GLU A 213 3.02 17.07 12.14
C GLU A 213 3.36 16.54 13.53
N VAL A 214 4.28 15.60 13.61
CA VAL A 214 4.82 15.08 14.86
C VAL A 214 6.28 15.50 14.93
N SER A 215 6.64 16.29 15.93
CA SER A 215 8.00 16.75 16.17
C SER A 215 8.55 16.11 17.44
N ASP A 216 9.84 15.81 17.45
CA ASP A 216 10.55 15.27 18.61
C ASP A 216 11.99 15.79 18.67
N THR A 217 12.61 15.65 19.83
CA THR A 217 14.00 16.06 20.12
C THR A 217 14.97 14.88 20.19
N GLY A 218 14.60 13.77 19.57
CA GLY A 218 15.40 12.53 19.53
C GLY A 218 16.37 12.44 18.36
#